data_2d37c35f8da26a442944869b320bfeb4
#
_entry.id   2d37c35f8da26a442944869b320bfeb4
#
_cell.length_a   1.000
_cell.length_b   1.000
_cell.length_c   1.000
_cell.angle_alpha   90.00
_cell.angle_beta   90.00
_cell.angle_gamma   90.00
#
_symmetry.space_group_name_H-M   'P 1'
#
loop_
_entity.id
_entity.type
_entity.pdbx_description
1 polymer ?
#
loop_
_entity_poly.entity_id
_entity_poly.type
_entity_poly.pdbx_seq_one_letter_code
_entity_poly.pdbx_strand_id
1 'polypeptide(L)'
;MNDNAFITVDRVTFGYDASRTILNDVSLVFPRGKVTAIMGGSGCGKTTLLRLIGGMYRANQGTITFDGRLVDPRDKAGLFALRRRLGMLFQFGALFTDLTVFDNVAFPLREHTNLPEVMIRDVVLMKLNAVGLRGAAQLRISQVSGGMARRIALARAIALDPDLLMYDEPFAGLDPISMGVTANLIRKLNDATGATSLVVSHDVQEGFLIGDSASLLSSQGRVVAHGTPAELQASEHPEVRQFIDGAPDGPVRFHYPSRSLEEDLGLVQ
;
A
#
# COMPACT_ATOMS: atom_id res chain seq x y z
N MET A 1 -3.92 -11.73 23.34
CA MET A 1 -3.50 -11.64 21.92
C MET A 1 -4.77 -11.48 21.11
N ASN A 2 -4.85 -10.54 20.21
CA ASN A 2 -6.05 -10.36 19.37
C ASN A 2 -6.12 -11.55 18.41
N ASP A 3 -7.09 -12.47 18.62
CA ASP A 3 -7.29 -13.67 17.78
C ASP A 3 -7.51 -13.37 16.29
N ASN A 4 -7.66 -12.11 15.90
CA ASN A 4 -7.90 -11.68 14.53
C ASN A 4 -6.69 -10.95 13.88
N ALA A 5 -5.52 -10.94 14.52
CA ALA A 5 -4.32 -10.32 13.96
C ALA A 5 -3.79 -11.13 12.78
N PHE A 6 -3.80 -10.54 11.56
CA PHE A 6 -3.27 -11.18 10.36
C PHE A 6 -1.82 -10.76 10.09
N ILE A 7 -1.54 -9.47 10.24
CA ILE A 7 -0.18 -8.94 10.20
C ILE A 7 0.06 -8.20 11.52
N THR A 8 1.21 -8.48 12.14
CA THR A 8 1.67 -7.73 13.31
C THR A 8 3.04 -7.14 13.01
N VAL A 9 3.15 -5.84 13.19
CA VAL A 9 4.39 -5.07 13.19
C VAL A 9 4.65 -4.71 14.65
N ASP A 10 5.75 -5.22 15.22
CA ASP A 10 6.08 -5.04 16.64
C ASP A 10 7.39 -4.29 16.80
N ARG A 11 7.33 -3.05 17.27
CA ARG A 11 8.43 -2.13 17.56
C ARG A 11 9.48 -2.06 16.44
N VAL A 12 9.01 -1.97 15.21
CA VAL A 12 9.88 -1.95 14.04
C VAL A 12 10.59 -0.62 13.89
N THR A 13 11.92 -0.69 13.87
CA THR A 13 12.79 0.42 13.48
C THR A 13 13.56 0.04 12.23
N PHE A 14 13.60 0.94 11.26
CA PHE A 14 14.26 0.70 9.98
C PHE A 14 14.83 1.97 9.35
N GLY A 15 16.02 1.83 8.78
CA GLY A 15 16.67 2.77 7.86
C GLY A 15 17.42 2.01 6.79
N TYR A 16 17.53 2.60 5.60
CA TYR A 16 18.27 2.00 4.48
C TYR A 16 19.79 2.01 4.73
N ASP A 17 20.22 2.98 5.53
CA ASP A 17 21.59 3.14 6.01
C ASP A 17 21.60 3.59 7.48
N ALA A 18 22.77 3.70 8.08
CA ALA A 18 22.91 4.08 9.48
C ALA A 18 22.65 5.58 9.75
N SER A 19 22.62 6.42 8.71
CA SER A 19 22.53 7.87 8.83
C SER A 19 21.08 8.35 9.01
N ARG A 20 20.08 7.59 8.52
CA ARG A 20 18.69 8.02 8.50
C ARG A 20 17.73 6.91 8.87
N THR A 21 17.06 7.08 10.01
CA THR A 21 15.90 6.25 10.39
C THR A 21 14.67 6.69 9.61
N ILE A 22 14.00 5.74 8.96
CA ILE A 22 12.78 5.95 8.18
C ILE A 22 11.55 5.57 8.98
N LEU A 23 11.59 4.42 9.67
CA LEU A 23 10.55 3.98 10.59
C LEU A 23 11.16 3.87 11.98
N ASN A 24 10.47 4.38 12.98
CA ASN A 24 10.99 4.53 14.34
C ASN A 24 9.98 4.00 15.35
N ASP A 25 10.23 2.81 15.90
CA ASP A 25 9.41 2.14 16.92
C ASP A 25 7.94 1.98 16.49
N VAL A 26 7.73 1.51 15.26
CA VAL A 26 6.39 1.33 14.68
C VAL A 26 5.78 0.04 15.19
N SER A 27 4.59 0.15 15.81
CA SER A 27 3.78 -0.99 16.25
C SER A 27 2.37 -0.86 15.69
N LEU A 28 1.94 -1.84 14.88
CA LEU A 28 0.65 -1.88 14.21
C LEU A 28 0.14 -3.31 14.12
N VAL A 29 -1.17 -3.47 14.23
CA VAL A 29 -1.86 -4.74 14.00
C VAL A 29 -2.88 -4.55 12.90
N PHE A 30 -2.83 -5.40 11.89
CA PHE A 30 -3.77 -5.41 10.77
C PHE A 30 -4.68 -6.63 10.88
N PRO A 31 -5.98 -6.44 11.10
CA PRO A 31 -6.95 -7.53 11.24
C PRO A 31 -7.17 -8.26 9.92
N ARG A 32 -7.43 -9.56 9.99
CA ARG A 32 -7.77 -10.39 8.82
C ARG A 32 -9.05 -9.89 8.14
N GLY A 33 -9.05 -9.86 6.82
CA GLY A 33 -10.20 -9.53 5.98
C GLY A 33 -10.62 -8.05 6.00
N LYS A 34 -9.84 -7.18 6.66
CA LYS A 34 -10.14 -5.74 6.78
C LYS A 34 -9.30 -4.91 5.83
N VAL A 35 -9.82 -3.74 5.47
CA VAL A 35 -9.10 -2.70 4.76
C VAL A 35 -8.52 -1.72 5.78
N THR A 36 -7.20 -1.59 5.81
CA THR A 36 -6.53 -0.56 6.63
C THR A 36 -5.82 0.45 5.74
N ALA A 37 -6.18 1.71 5.88
CA ALA A 37 -5.48 2.82 5.23
C ALA A 37 -4.24 3.20 6.05
N ILE A 38 -3.07 3.30 5.41
CA ILE A 38 -1.82 3.79 6.00
C ILE A 38 -1.54 5.15 5.39
N MET A 39 -1.69 6.20 6.18
CA MET A 39 -1.62 7.59 5.75
C MET A 39 -0.40 8.29 6.30
N GLY A 40 -0.10 9.45 5.76
CA GLY A 40 0.99 10.32 6.21
C GLY A 40 1.61 11.09 5.06
N GLY A 41 2.44 12.08 5.38
CA GLY A 41 3.11 12.91 4.40
C GLY A 41 4.07 12.15 3.48
N SER A 42 4.52 12.81 2.42
CA SER A 42 5.54 12.23 1.54
C SER A 42 6.82 11.93 2.31
N GLY A 43 7.41 10.75 2.06
CA GLY A 43 8.67 10.34 2.69
C GLY A 43 8.57 9.86 4.15
N CYS A 44 7.37 9.78 4.77
CA CYS A 44 7.21 9.31 6.14
C CYS A 44 7.39 7.80 6.35
N GLY A 45 7.64 7.02 5.29
CA GLY A 45 7.95 5.58 5.40
C GLY A 45 6.83 4.63 5.01
N LYS A 46 5.69 5.08 4.47
CA LYS A 46 4.55 4.23 4.09
C LYS A 46 4.93 3.07 3.15
N THR A 47 5.52 3.40 2.00
CA THR A 47 6.02 2.39 1.03
C THR A 47 7.09 1.49 1.65
N THR A 48 7.94 2.04 2.53
CA THR A 48 8.97 1.27 3.26
C THR A 48 8.32 0.23 4.17
N LEU A 49 7.23 0.59 4.87
CA LEU A 49 6.47 -0.35 5.70
C LEU A 49 5.89 -1.50 4.85
N LEU A 50 5.28 -1.21 3.68
CA LEU A 50 4.81 -2.26 2.76
C LEU A 50 5.95 -3.17 2.30
N ARG A 51 7.12 -2.61 1.98
CA ARG A 51 8.30 -3.38 1.56
C ARG A 51 8.82 -4.30 2.66
N LEU A 52 8.79 -3.86 3.92
CA LEU A 52 9.14 -4.69 5.06
C LEU A 52 8.13 -5.82 5.29
N ILE A 53 6.83 -5.53 5.20
CA ILE A 53 5.76 -6.54 5.29
C ILE A 53 5.89 -7.58 4.17
N GLY A 54 6.23 -7.16 2.94
CA GLY A 54 6.50 -8.03 1.79
C GLY A 54 7.85 -8.75 1.85
N GLY A 55 8.63 -8.58 2.94
CA GLY A 55 9.93 -9.22 3.11
C GLY A 55 10.97 -8.81 2.06
N MET A 56 10.91 -7.57 1.56
CA MET A 56 11.95 -7.04 0.66
C MET A 56 13.19 -6.60 1.43
N TYR A 57 12.99 -6.16 2.66
CA TYR A 57 14.04 -5.76 3.60
C TYR A 57 13.78 -6.39 4.96
N ARG A 58 14.82 -6.46 5.78
CA ARG A 58 14.74 -6.83 7.18
C ARG A 58 14.74 -5.59 8.05
N ALA A 59 13.86 -5.54 9.05
CA ALA A 59 13.91 -4.48 10.06
C ALA A 59 15.27 -4.49 10.80
N ASN A 60 15.76 -3.30 11.15
CA ASN A 60 16.96 -3.17 11.99
C ASN A 60 16.66 -3.62 13.43
N GLN A 61 15.44 -3.29 13.93
CA GLN A 61 14.93 -3.71 15.22
C GLN A 61 13.45 -4.07 15.10
N GLY A 62 12.95 -4.85 16.06
CA GLY A 62 11.57 -5.31 16.06
C GLY A 62 11.31 -6.48 15.13
N THR A 63 10.06 -6.87 14.98
CA THR A 63 9.65 -8.03 14.18
C THR A 63 8.37 -7.76 13.39
N ILE A 64 8.20 -8.47 12.29
CA ILE A 64 6.96 -8.48 11.52
C ILE A 64 6.52 -9.93 11.40
N THR A 65 5.25 -10.20 11.68
CA THR A 65 4.64 -11.51 11.47
C THR A 65 3.50 -11.40 10.46
N PHE A 66 3.38 -12.41 9.63
CA PHE A 66 2.30 -12.61 8.68
C PHE A 66 1.63 -13.94 8.99
N ASP A 67 0.36 -13.92 9.35
CA ASP A 67 -0.41 -15.10 9.72
C ASP A 67 0.30 -15.96 10.79
N GLY A 68 0.81 -15.28 11.83
CA GLY A 68 1.55 -15.88 12.92
C GLY A 68 2.99 -16.32 12.60
N ARG A 69 3.47 -16.19 11.34
CA ARG A 69 4.84 -16.58 10.92
C ARG A 69 5.71 -15.33 10.80
N LEU A 70 6.95 -15.44 11.30
CA LEU A 70 7.95 -14.37 11.17
C LEU A 70 8.28 -14.12 9.70
N VAL A 71 8.28 -12.86 9.29
CA VAL A 71 8.77 -12.41 7.98
C VAL A 71 10.28 -12.21 8.07
N ASP A 72 11.07 -13.20 7.62
CA ASP A 72 12.53 -13.09 7.56
C ASP A 72 13.03 -13.23 6.11
N PRO A 73 13.58 -12.14 5.51
CA PRO A 73 14.13 -12.19 4.14
C PRO A 73 15.26 -13.20 3.92
N ARG A 74 15.86 -13.74 5.00
CA ARG A 74 16.91 -14.79 4.91
C ARG A 74 16.32 -16.19 4.75
N ASP A 75 15.08 -16.40 5.18
CA ASP A 75 14.32 -17.62 4.91
C ASP A 75 13.71 -17.57 3.51
N LYS A 76 14.49 -18.02 2.51
CA LYS A 76 14.05 -17.98 1.10
C LYS A 76 12.78 -18.79 0.86
N ALA A 77 12.63 -19.94 1.49
CA ALA A 77 11.48 -20.82 1.31
C ALA A 77 10.21 -20.19 1.92
N GLY A 78 10.30 -19.70 3.17
CA GLY A 78 9.22 -19.00 3.85
C GLY A 78 8.81 -17.71 3.11
N LEU A 79 9.80 -16.95 2.61
CA LEU A 79 9.54 -15.75 1.83
C LEU A 79 8.83 -16.03 0.50
N PHE A 80 9.22 -17.10 -0.20
CA PHE A 80 8.54 -17.52 -1.41
C PHE A 80 7.08 -17.92 -1.14
N ALA A 81 6.86 -18.71 -0.09
CA ALA A 81 5.52 -19.11 0.35
C ALA A 81 4.65 -17.90 0.73
N LEU A 82 5.22 -16.91 1.44
CA LEU A 82 4.56 -15.66 1.79
C LEU A 82 4.14 -14.88 0.54
N ARG A 83 5.08 -14.68 -0.40
CA ARG A 83 4.84 -13.87 -1.61
C ARG A 83 3.78 -14.46 -2.54
N ARG A 84 3.57 -15.77 -2.54
CA ARG A 84 2.45 -16.40 -3.26
C ARG A 84 1.08 -16.05 -2.68
N ARG A 85 1.03 -15.69 -1.40
CA ARG A 85 -0.18 -15.27 -0.67
C ARG A 85 -0.37 -13.74 -0.67
N LEU A 86 0.50 -13.02 -1.38
CA LEU A 86 0.55 -11.56 -1.38
C LEU A 86 0.39 -11.03 -2.79
N GLY A 87 -0.58 -10.16 -2.99
CA GLY A 87 -0.72 -9.34 -4.20
C GLY A 87 -0.29 -7.90 -3.93
N MET A 88 0.43 -7.30 -4.87
CA MET A 88 0.89 -5.92 -4.72
C MET A 88 0.57 -5.09 -5.96
N LEU A 89 -0.12 -3.97 -5.73
CA LEU A 89 -0.29 -2.90 -6.70
C LEU A 89 0.76 -1.82 -6.41
N PHE A 90 1.72 -1.67 -7.30
CA PHE A 90 2.75 -0.64 -7.21
C PHE A 90 2.22 0.72 -7.72
N GLN A 91 2.77 1.81 -7.24
CA GLN A 91 2.38 3.19 -7.55
C GLN A 91 2.20 3.47 -9.06
N PHE A 92 3.07 2.93 -9.91
CA PHE A 92 2.98 3.06 -11.37
C PHE A 92 2.49 1.79 -12.06
N GLY A 93 1.83 0.86 -11.34
CA GLY A 93 1.32 -0.40 -11.84
C GLY A 93 2.40 -1.43 -12.16
N ALA A 94 3.62 -1.05 -12.53
CA ALA A 94 4.75 -1.93 -12.89
C ALA A 94 4.35 -3.02 -13.91
N LEU A 95 3.57 -2.68 -14.93
CA LEU A 95 3.19 -3.60 -16.00
C LEU A 95 4.37 -3.87 -16.92
N PHE A 96 4.42 -5.08 -17.45
CA PHE A 96 5.33 -5.43 -18.55
C PHE A 96 4.83 -4.77 -19.85
N THR A 97 5.60 -3.82 -20.36
CA THR A 97 5.19 -2.96 -21.48
C THR A 97 5.18 -3.65 -22.83
N ASP A 98 5.94 -4.73 -22.97
CA ASP A 98 6.07 -5.59 -24.14
C ASP A 98 5.00 -6.70 -24.20
N LEU A 99 4.27 -6.93 -23.11
CA LEU A 99 3.21 -7.92 -23.02
C LEU A 99 1.82 -7.30 -23.30
N THR A 100 0.88 -8.17 -23.66
CA THR A 100 -0.54 -7.81 -23.76
C THR A 100 -1.15 -7.62 -22.36
N VAL A 101 -2.35 -7.07 -22.30
CA VAL A 101 -3.17 -7.01 -21.06
C VAL A 101 -3.39 -8.41 -20.51
N PHE A 102 -3.74 -9.36 -21.39
CA PHE A 102 -3.92 -10.77 -21.02
C PHE A 102 -2.66 -11.36 -20.40
N ASP A 103 -1.52 -11.22 -21.06
CA ASP A 103 -0.26 -11.82 -20.61
C ASP A 103 0.25 -11.19 -19.30
N ASN A 104 0.02 -9.91 -19.08
CA ASN A 104 0.32 -9.28 -17.78
C ASN A 104 -0.44 -9.96 -16.63
N VAL A 105 -1.72 -10.29 -16.83
CA VAL A 105 -2.53 -10.94 -15.79
C VAL A 105 -2.24 -12.45 -15.72
N ALA A 106 -1.92 -13.09 -16.84
CA ALA A 106 -1.53 -14.50 -16.90
C ALA A 106 -0.16 -14.79 -16.27
N PHE A 107 0.74 -13.79 -16.26
CA PHE A 107 2.13 -13.97 -15.84
C PHE A 107 2.27 -14.63 -14.46
N PRO A 108 1.65 -14.13 -13.37
CA PRO A 108 1.78 -14.79 -12.07
C PRO A 108 1.17 -16.20 -12.03
N LEU A 109 0.15 -16.49 -12.83
CA LEU A 109 -0.43 -17.83 -12.90
C LEU A 109 0.53 -18.81 -13.57
N ARG A 110 1.18 -18.42 -14.66
CA ARG A 110 2.19 -19.24 -15.36
C ARG A 110 3.42 -19.50 -14.50
N GLU A 111 3.89 -18.47 -13.76
CA GLU A 111 5.10 -18.57 -12.93
C GLU A 111 4.88 -19.36 -11.64
N HIS A 112 3.67 -19.33 -11.07
CA HIS A 112 3.46 -19.83 -9.72
C HIS A 112 2.46 -20.98 -9.62
N THR A 113 1.91 -21.45 -10.76
CA THR A 113 0.96 -22.58 -10.78
C THR A 113 1.32 -23.56 -11.91
N ASN A 114 0.77 -24.77 -11.85
CA ASN A 114 0.84 -25.77 -12.91
C ASN A 114 -0.49 -25.87 -13.67
N LEU A 115 -1.26 -24.77 -13.73
CA LEU A 115 -2.55 -24.77 -14.42
C LEU A 115 -2.34 -24.88 -15.94
N PRO A 116 -3.16 -25.67 -16.65
CA PRO A 116 -3.14 -25.68 -18.10
C PRO A 116 -3.59 -24.33 -18.67
N GLU A 117 -3.09 -23.94 -19.85
CA GLU A 117 -3.38 -22.63 -20.48
C GLU A 117 -4.88 -22.35 -20.64
N VAL A 118 -5.70 -23.37 -20.85
CA VAL A 118 -7.17 -23.20 -20.93
C VAL A 118 -7.73 -22.66 -19.61
N MET A 119 -7.28 -23.18 -18.46
CA MET A 119 -7.70 -22.70 -17.15
C MET A 119 -7.11 -21.33 -16.84
N ILE A 120 -5.84 -21.09 -17.20
CA ILE A 120 -5.22 -19.76 -17.08
C ILE A 120 -6.04 -18.72 -17.84
N ARG A 121 -6.43 -19.04 -19.09
CA ARG A 121 -7.29 -18.16 -19.90
C ARG A 121 -8.58 -17.80 -19.17
N ASP A 122 -9.27 -18.78 -18.62
CA ASP A 122 -10.56 -18.56 -17.97
C ASP A 122 -10.40 -17.72 -16.69
N VAL A 123 -9.39 -18.01 -15.86
CA VAL A 123 -9.05 -17.20 -14.68
C VAL A 123 -8.71 -15.75 -15.09
N VAL A 124 -7.86 -15.55 -16.09
CA VAL A 124 -7.50 -14.21 -16.58
C VAL A 124 -8.73 -13.42 -17.02
N LEU A 125 -9.61 -14.05 -17.81
CA LEU A 125 -10.84 -13.38 -18.25
C LEU A 125 -11.77 -13.02 -17.08
N MET A 126 -11.85 -13.88 -16.06
CA MET A 126 -12.59 -13.58 -14.82
C MET A 126 -11.99 -12.38 -14.08
N LYS A 127 -10.66 -12.33 -13.90
CA LYS A 127 -9.98 -11.22 -13.21
C LYS A 127 -10.09 -9.92 -14.01
N LEU A 128 -9.96 -9.97 -15.33
CA LEU A 128 -10.19 -8.80 -16.20
C LEU A 128 -11.65 -8.34 -16.18
N ASN A 129 -12.60 -9.26 -16.07
CA ASN A 129 -14.01 -8.92 -15.91
C ASN A 129 -14.27 -8.21 -14.58
N ALA A 130 -13.66 -8.66 -13.49
CA ALA A 130 -13.79 -8.05 -12.17
C ALA A 130 -13.34 -6.57 -12.15
N VAL A 131 -12.37 -6.20 -12.98
CA VAL A 131 -11.90 -4.81 -13.14
C VAL A 131 -12.50 -4.08 -14.34
N GLY A 132 -13.50 -4.69 -15.03
CA GLY A 132 -14.21 -4.10 -16.15
C GLY A 132 -13.40 -3.99 -17.45
N LEU A 133 -12.38 -4.84 -17.64
CA LEU A 133 -11.44 -4.76 -18.78
C LEU A 133 -11.35 -6.05 -19.60
N ARG A 134 -12.34 -6.97 -19.50
CA ARG A 134 -12.32 -8.21 -20.27
C ARG A 134 -12.19 -7.99 -21.78
N GLY A 135 -12.86 -6.97 -22.32
CA GLY A 135 -12.80 -6.63 -23.75
C GLY A 135 -11.45 -6.07 -24.20
N ALA A 136 -10.58 -5.67 -23.28
CA ALA A 136 -9.26 -5.13 -23.57
C ALA A 136 -8.13 -6.19 -23.53
N ALA A 137 -8.46 -7.47 -23.33
CA ALA A 137 -7.49 -8.55 -23.09
C ALA A 137 -6.35 -8.61 -24.11
N GLN A 138 -6.63 -8.36 -25.39
CA GLN A 138 -5.65 -8.45 -26.49
C GLN A 138 -4.90 -7.14 -26.76
N LEU A 139 -5.24 -6.05 -26.07
CA LEU A 139 -4.53 -4.78 -26.26
C LEU A 139 -3.11 -4.87 -25.69
N ARG A 140 -2.21 -4.11 -26.28
CA ARG A 140 -0.87 -3.85 -25.72
C ARG A 140 -0.96 -2.76 -24.65
N ILE A 141 -0.03 -2.74 -23.70
CA ILE A 141 -0.01 -1.73 -22.62
C ILE A 141 0.13 -0.32 -23.19
N SER A 142 0.79 -0.14 -24.32
CA SER A 142 0.88 1.16 -25.02
C SER A 142 -0.45 1.69 -25.58
N GLN A 143 -1.49 0.85 -25.65
CA GLN A 143 -2.81 1.20 -26.18
C GLN A 143 -3.86 1.49 -25.11
N VAL A 144 -3.48 1.41 -23.81
CA VAL A 144 -4.41 1.61 -22.70
C VAL A 144 -4.18 2.95 -22.01
N SER A 145 -5.25 3.53 -21.43
CA SER A 145 -5.13 4.74 -20.60
C SER A 145 -4.46 4.44 -19.26
N GLY A 146 -3.98 5.48 -18.55
CA GLY A 146 -3.40 5.33 -17.21
C GLY A 146 -4.35 4.66 -16.20
N GLY A 147 -5.63 5.03 -16.21
CA GLY A 147 -6.66 4.38 -15.37
C GLY A 147 -6.91 2.93 -15.76
N MET A 148 -6.86 2.58 -17.06
CA MET A 148 -6.91 1.18 -17.50
C MET A 148 -5.67 0.42 -17.04
N ALA A 149 -4.47 0.98 -17.20
CA ALA A 149 -3.22 0.35 -16.78
C ALA A 149 -3.25 0.03 -15.28
N ARG A 150 -3.77 0.93 -14.44
CA ARG A 150 -3.93 0.70 -13.00
C ARG A 150 -4.88 -0.47 -12.71
N ARG A 151 -6.01 -0.54 -13.38
CA ARG A 151 -6.97 -1.66 -13.24
C ARG A 151 -6.41 -2.98 -13.75
N ILE A 152 -5.57 -2.98 -14.80
CA ILE A 152 -4.86 -4.17 -15.27
C ILE A 152 -3.85 -4.65 -14.22
N ALA A 153 -3.08 -3.73 -13.64
CA ALA A 153 -2.14 -4.05 -12.57
C ALA A 153 -2.86 -4.62 -11.32
N LEU A 154 -4.07 -4.14 -11.04
CA LEU A 154 -4.93 -4.70 -9.99
C LEU A 154 -5.40 -6.12 -10.35
N ALA A 155 -5.86 -6.36 -11.60
CA ALA A 155 -6.24 -7.70 -12.05
C ALA A 155 -5.07 -8.69 -11.93
N ARG A 156 -3.84 -8.24 -12.24
CA ARG A 156 -2.62 -9.04 -12.05
C ARG A 156 -2.34 -9.31 -10.57
N ALA A 157 -2.50 -8.32 -9.70
CA ALA A 157 -2.27 -8.47 -8.26
C ALA A 157 -3.21 -9.49 -7.60
N ILE A 158 -4.45 -9.61 -8.11
CA ILE A 158 -5.44 -10.56 -7.61
C ILE A 158 -5.45 -11.91 -8.37
N ALA A 159 -4.54 -12.14 -9.31
CA ALA A 159 -4.58 -13.32 -10.18
C ALA A 159 -4.44 -14.64 -9.41
N LEU A 160 -3.67 -14.66 -8.34
CA LEU A 160 -3.42 -15.83 -7.48
C LEU A 160 -4.37 -15.95 -6.28
N ASP A 161 -5.45 -15.16 -6.21
CA ASP A 161 -6.35 -15.07 -5.05
C ASP A 161 -5.58 -14.90 -3.72
N PRO A 162 -4.79 -13.82 -3.56
CA PRO A 162 -3.95 -13.64 -2.40
C PRO A 162 -4.75 -13.37 -1.12
N ASP A 163 -4.20 -13.78 0.03
CA ASP A 163 -4.78 -13.47 1.35
C ASP A 163 -4.51 -12.02 1.79
N LEU A 164 -3.43 -11.41 1.25
CA LEU A 164 -3.04 -10.03 1.50
C LEU A 164 -2.94 -9.26 0.18
N LEU A 165 -3.60 -8.11 0.11
CA LEU A 165 -3.46 -7.14 -0.96
C LEU A 165 -2.81 -5.87 -0.41
N MET A 166 -1.71 -5.48 -1.01
CA MET A 166 -1.02 -4.23 -0.70
C MET A 166 -1.12 -3.26 -1.87
N TYR A 167 -1.55 -2.04 -1.58
CA TYR A 167 -1.75 -0.98 -2.56
C TYR A 167 -0.83 0.20 -2.20
N ASP A 168 0.13 0.48 -3.06
CA ASP A 168 1.05 1.61 -2.88
C ASP A 168 0.59 2.78 -3.75
N GLU A 169 -0.02 3.79 -3.12
CA GLU A 169 -0.58 5.00 -3.74
C GLU A 169 -1.53 4.69 -4.93
N PRO A 170 -2.61 3.90 -4.72
CA PRO A 170 -3.48 3.45 -5.81
C PRO A 170 -4.24 4.59 -6.50
N PHE A 171 -4.34 5.75 -5.87
CA PHE A 171 -5.09 6.91 -6.36
C PHE A 171 -4.21 7.95 -7.07
N ALA A 172 -2.90 7.88 -6.90
CA ALA A 172 -1.97 8.90 -7.38
C ALA A 172 -2.08 9.14 -8.90
N GLY A 173 -2.30 10.40 -9.29
CA GLY A 173 -2.38 10.81 -10.70
C GLY A 173 -3.64 10.39 -11.44
N LEU A 174 -4.69 9.95 -10.73
CA LEU A 174 -6.00 9.70 -11.30
C LEU A 174 -6.87 10.96 -11.25
N ASP A 175 -7.74 11.10 -12.24
CA ASP A 175 -8.84 12.07 -12.17
C ASP A 175 -9.88 11.65 -11.10
N PRO A 176 -10.73 12.56 -10.60
CA PRO A 176 -11.68 12.26 -9.51
C PRO A 176 -12.62 11.09 -9.79
N ILE A 177 -13.05 10.91 -11.06
CA ILE A 177 -13.95 9.80 -11.43
C ILE A 177 -13.20 8.48 -11.37
N SER A 178 -12.01 8.42 -11.97
CA SER A 178 -11.13 7.24 -11.95
C SER A 178 -10.69 6.87 -10.53
N MET A 179 -10.49 7.87 -9.66
CA MET A 179 -10.16 7.70 -8.25
C MET A 179 -11.32 7.00 -7.52
N GLY A 180 -12.53 7.52 -7.61
CA GLY A 180 -13.73 6.91 -7.00
C GLY A 180 -14.01 5.49 -7.54
N VAL A 181 -13.81 5.25 -8.84
CA VAL A 181 -13.93 3.90 -9.44
C VAL A 181 -12.90 2.95 -8.82
N THR A 182 -11.66 3.40 -8.66
CA THR A 182 -10.58 2.57 -8.09
C THR A 182 -10.84 2.28 -6.61
N ALA A 183 -11.27 3.27 -5.83
CA ALA A 183 -11.62 3.11 -4.42
C ALA A 183 -12.77 2.09 -4.25
N ASN A 184 -13.85 2.26 -4.99
CA ASN A 184 -14.96 1.29 -4.98
C ASN A 184 -14.54 -0.12 -5.40
N LEU A 185 -13.61 -0.23 -6.36
CA LEU A 185 -13.12 -1.52 -6.81
C LEU A 185 -12.28 -2.22 -5.73
N ILE A 186 -11.41 -1.50 -5.03
CA ILE A 186 -10.64 -2.02 -3.88
C ILE A 186 -11.60 -2.55 -2.81
N ARG A 187 -12.63 -1.77 -2.44
CA ARG A 187 -13.62 -2.18 -1.44
C ARG A 187 -14.38 -3.44 -1.88
N LYS A 188 -14.92 -3.45 -3.11
CA LYS A 188 -15.64 -4.60 -3.66
C LYS A 188 -14.79 -5.87 -3.74
N LEU A 189 -13.52 -5.75 -4.08
CA LEU A 189 -12.61 -6.89 -4.11
C LEU A 189 -12.36 -7.44 -2.70
N ASN A 190 -12.16 -6.58 -1.71
CA ASN A 190 -12.04 -7.00 -0.32
C ASN A 190 -13.29 -7.71 0.16
N ASP A 191 -14.48 -7.15 -0.08
CA ASP A 191 -15.77 -7.74 0.32
C ASP A 191 -16.02 -9.10 -0.36
N ALA A 192 -15.63 -9.23 -1.63
CA ALA A 192 -15.85 -10.47 -2.41
C ALA A 192 -14.86 -11.58 -2.08
N THR A 193 -13.61 -11.25 -1.74
CA THR A 193 -12.53 -12.24 -1.52
C THR A 193 -12.27 -12.50 -0.05
N GLY A 194 -12.62 -11.57 0.84
CA GLY A 194 -12.22 -11.60 2.24
C GLY A 194 -10.72 -11.39 2.46
N ALA A 195 -9.97 -10.98 1.43
CA ALA A 195 -8.55 -10.70 1.53
C ALA A 195 -8.29 -9.49 2.44
N THR A 196 -7.24 -9.54 3.23
CA THR A 196 -6.78 -8.36 4.01
C THR A 196 -6.18 -7.33 3.05
N SER A 197 -6.52 -6.06 3.21
CA SER A 197 -6.06 -4.99 2.32
C SER A 197 -5.33 -3.89 3.08
N LEU A 198 -4.10 -3.58 2.67
CA LEU A 198 -3.33 -2.44 3.16
C LEU A 198 -3.23 -1.40 2.05
N VAL A 199 -3.78 -0.21 2.27
CA VAL A 199 -3.81 0.87 1.29
C VAL A 199 -2.95 2.02 1.78
N VAL A 200 -1.80 2.20 1.16
CA VAL A 200 -0.95 3.38 1.41
C VAL A 200 -1.45 4.52 0.54
N SER A 201 -1.80 5.64 1.16
CA SER A 201 -2.24 6.83 0.45
C SER A 201 -1.90 8.11 1.24
N HIS A 202 -1.74 9.21 0.53
CA HIS A 202 -1.77 10.56 1.09
C HIS A 202 -3.17 11.21 0.92
N ASP A 203 -4.07 10.55 0.23
CA ASP A 203 -5.46 11.00 0.05
C ASP A 203 -6.31 10.53 1.22
N VAL A 204 -6.75 11.49 2.04
CA VAL A 204 -7.51 11.23 3.26
C VAL A 204 -8.93 10.78 2.93
N GLN A 205 -9.57 11.44 1.96
CA GLN A 205 -10.98 11.20 1.64
C GLN A 205 -11.18 9.77 1.13
N GLU A 206 -10.37 9.37 0.15
CA GLU A 206 -10.47 8.03 -0.44
C GLU A 206 -10.03 6.94 0.56
N GLY A 207 -8.99 7.23 1.36
CA GLY A 207 -8.55 6.30 2.41
C GLY A 207 -9.63 6.06 3.46
N PHE A 208 -10.34 7.10 3.88
CA PHE A 208 -11.45 7.00 4.84
C PHE A 208 -12.71 6.36 4.24
N LEU A 209 -12.96 6.59 2.94
CA LEU A 209 -14.11 6.02 2.25
C LEU A 209 -14.07 4.48 2.21
N ILE A 210 -12.87 3.91 2.02
CA ILE A 210 -12.72 2.46 1.85
C ILE A 210 -12.19 1.74 3.09
N GLY A 211 -11.55 2.45 4.04
CA GLY A 211 -10.89 1.88 5.19
C GLY A 211 -11.85 1.45 6.30
N ASP A 212 -11.73 0.24 6.81
CA ASP A 212 -12.32 -0.16 8.10
C ASP A 212 -11.56 0.49 9.26
N SER A 213 -10.26 0.75 9.06
CA SER A 213 -9.38 1.47 9.99
C SER A 213 -8.33 2.28 9.22
N ALA A 214 -7.71 3.23 9.90
CA ALA A 214 -6.63 4.03 9.36
C ALA A 214 -5.51 4.22 10.38
N SER A 215 -4.28 4.35 9.89
CA SER A 215 -3.09 4.65 10.68
C SER A 215 -2.40 5.87 10.09
N LEU A 216 -2.03 6.83 10.91
CA LEU A 216 -1.25 8.00 10.48
C LEU A 216 0.20 7.86 10.94
N LEU A 217 1.12 7.94 9.97
CA LEU A 217 2.55 8.00 10.21
C LEU A 217 3.02 9.46 10.20
N SER A 218 3.77 9.87 11.22
CA SER A 218 4.43 11.19 11.27
C SER A 218 5.59 11.28 10.29
N SER A 219 6.08 12.49 10.06
CA SER A 219 7.32 12.76 9.30
C SER A 219 8.57 12.12 9.92
N GLN A 220 8.51 11.74 11.21
CA GLN A 220 9.57 11.04 11.94
C GLN A 220 9.45 9.50 11.86
N GLY A 221 8.53 8.97 11.06
CA GLY A 221 8.31 7.53 10.88
C GLY A 221 7.70 6.84 12.10
N ARG A 222 6.92 7.53 12.92
CA ARG A 222 6.20 6.99 14.08
C ARG A 222 4.71 6.92 13.79
N VAL A 223 4.01 5.98 14.42
CA VAL A 223 2.55 5.98 14.42
C VAL A 223 2.04 7.07 15.35
N VAL A 224 1.31 8.05 14.80
CA VAL A 224 0.72 9.16 15.55
C VAL A 224 -0.69 8.81 16.03
N ALA A 225 -1.45 8.13 15.17
CA ALA A 225 -2.81 7.69 15.47
C ALA A 225 -3.14 6.41 14.72
N HIS A 226 -4.00 5.60 15.33
CA HIS A 226 -4.58 4.41 14.70
C HIS A 226 -6.00 4.24 15.25
N GLY A 227 -6.97 4.00 14.37
CA GLY A 227 -8.38 3.84 14.74
C GLY A 227 -9.28 3.79 13.52
N THR A 228 -10.58 3.87 13.74
CA THR A 228 -11.57 4.04 12.66
C THR A 228 -11.46 5.43 12.02
N PRO A 229 -11.94 5.60 10.77
CA PRO A 229 -12.02 6.93 10.15
C PRO A 229 -12.71 7.97 11.04
N ALA A 230 -13.79 7.60 11.72
CA ALA A 230 -14.52 8.50 12.62
C ALA A 230 -13.68 8.94 13.83
N GLU A 231 -12.93 8.01 14.44
CA GLU A 231 -12.03 8.33 15.56
C GLU A 231 -10.89 9.27 15.14
N LEU A 232 -10.32 9.06 13.95
CA LEU A 232 -9.28 9.94 13.44
C LEU A 232 -9.83 11.33 13.11
N GLN A 233 -11.04 11.41 12.53
CA GLN A 233 -11.72 12.68 12.25
C GLN A 233 -12.06 13.46 13.52
N ALA A 234 -12.35 12.77 14.61
CA ALA A 234 -12.63 13.38 15.92
C ALA A 234 -11.36 13.67 16.75
N SER A 235 -10.18 13.26 16.26
CA SER A 235 -8.92 13.42 16.99
C SER A 235 -8.55 14.89 17.16
N GLU A 236 -8.16 15.28 18.37
CA GLU A 236 -7.64 16.62 18.67
C GLU A 236 -6.10 16.68 18.57
N HIS A 237 -5.44 15.56 18.24
CA HIS A 237 -3.98 15.53 18.12
C HIS A 237 -3.51 16.46 16.99
N PRO A 238 -2.61 17.41 17.24
CA PRO A 238 -2.28 18.49 16.30
C PRO A 238 -1.79 17.98 14.92
N GLU A 239 -0.93 16.94 14.87
CA GLU A 239 -0.46 16.37 13.60
C GLU A 239 -1.59 15.66 12.83
N VAL A 240 -2.52 15.02 13.54
CA VAL A 240 -3.68 14.36 12.93
C VAL A 240 -4.59 15.40 12.31
N ARG A 241 -4.89 16.47 13.05
CA ARG A 241 -5.72 17.59 12.54
C ARG A 241 -5.07 18.25 11.34
N GLN A 242 -3.79 18.62 11.45
CA GLN A 242 -3.08 19.23 10.32
C GLN A 242 -3.16 18.37 9.05
N PHE A 243 -2.96 17.06 9.19
CA PHE A 243 -2.98 16.15 8.04
C PHE A 243 -4.39 15.99 7.45
N ILE A 244 -5.42 15.81 8.31
CA ILE A 244 -6.79 15.60 7.85
C ILE A 244 -7.37 16.87 7.22
N ASP A 245 -7.11 18.03 7.82
CA ASP A 245 -7.61 19.32 7.36
C ASP A 245 -6.79 19.89 6.19
N GLY A 246 -5.63 19.29 5.89
CA GLY A 246 -4.70 19.81 4.88
C GLY A 246 -4.16 21.18 5.25
N ALA A 247 -4.04 21.48 6.55
CA ALA A 247 -3.64 22.81 7.02
C ALA A 247 -2.17 23.08 6.71
N PRO A 248 -1.83 24.24 6.07
CA PRO A 248 -0.44 24.58 5.75
C PRO A 248 0.40 24.83 6.99
N ASP A 249 -0.20 25.34 8.06
CA ASP A 249 0.45 25.63 9.33
C ASP A 249 0.15 24.56 10.38
N GLY A 250 1.18 24.15 11.13
CA GLY A 250 1.03 23.14 12.19
C GLY A 250 2.35 22.51 12.63
N PRO A 251 2.28 21.38 13.36
CA PRO A 251 3.48 20.67 13.84
C PRO A 251 4.43 20.22 12.74
N VAL A 252 3.88 19.84 11.58
CA VAL A 252 4.68 19.48 10.38
C VAL A 252 5.03 20.78 9.66
N ARG A 253 6.29 21.19 9.79
CA ARG A 253 6.76 22.45 9.24
C ARG A 253 6.98 22.35 7.73
N PHE A 254 6.64 23.40 6.99
CA PHE A 254 6.94 23.54 5.56
C PHE A 254 8.44 23.75 5.30
N HIS A 255 9.08 24.57 6.14
CA HIS A 255 10.50 24.90 5.96
C HIS A 255 11.42 23.79 6.49
N TYR A 256 12.42 23.43 5.69
CA TYR A 256 13.52 22.61 6.17
C TYR A 256 14.28 23.36 7.29
N PRO A 257 14.68 22.69 8.37
CA PRO A 257 15.40 23.34 9.46
C PRO A 257 16.65 24.05 8.97
N SER A 258 16.72 25.35 9.17
CA SER A 258 17.87 26.21 8.83
C SER A 258 18.00 27.30 9.89
N ARG A 259 19.10 28.03 9.87
CA ARG A 259 19.20 29.30 10.57
C ARG A 259 18.16 30.28 10.03
N SER A 260 17.89 31.38 10.75
CA SER A 260 17.02 32.41 10.22
C SER A 260 17.68 33.04 8.97
N LEU A 261 16.87 33.49 8.02
CA LEU A 261 17.39 34.13 6.81
C LEU A 261 18.22 35.40 7.16
N GLU A 262 17.82 36.10 8.22
CA GLU A 262 18.52 37.29 8.72
C GLU A 262 19.91 36.94 9.26
N GLU A 263 20.07 35.79 9.96
CA GLU A 263 21.38 35.30 10.39
C GLU A 263 22.25 34.90 9.19
N ASP A 264 21.68 34.20 8.20
CA ASP A 264 22.40 33.76 7.00
C ASP A 264 22.82 34.97 6.11
N LEU A 265 22.02 36.05 6.11
CA LEU A 265 22.34 37.29 5.40
C LEU A 265 23.22 38.26 6.21
N GLY A 266 23.55 37.91 7.46
CA GLY A 266 24.37 38.78 8.34
C GLY A 266 23.68 40.07 8.74
N LEU A 267 22.35 40.09 8.77
CA LEU A 267 21.54 41.27 9.12
C LEU A 267 21.30 41.38 10.64
N VAL A 268 21.60 40.33 11.40
CA VAL A 268 21.54 40.30 12.87
C VAL A 268 22.96 40.02 13.37
N GLN A 269 23.45 40.87 14.29
CA GLN A 269 24.71 40.66 15.03
C GLN A 269 24.45 39.78 16.25
#